data_7dc103dd1bd0b6ca2084516d28d48d21
#
_entry.id   7dc103dd1bd0b6ca2084516d28d48d21
#
_cell.length_a   1.000
_cell.length_b   1.000
_cell.length_c   1.000
_cell.angle_alpha   90.00
_cell.angle_beta   90.00
_cell.angle_gamma   90.00
#
_symmetry.space_group_name_H-M   'P 1'
#
loop_
_entity.id
_entity.type
_entity.pdbx_description
1 polymer ?
#
loop_
_entity_poly.entity_id
_entity_poly.type
_entity_poly.pdbx_seq_one_letter_code
_entity_poly.pdbx_strand_id
1 'polypeptide(L)'
;MGIALGKQIVARFDREDELRCYATALSAHGLLLVLFALLCAGLLPPALFLLLGFFAYIRNFNALHEGSHARRAEGSPLRRFHFGMMIVHSPLQLGFHELASNHRLHHAFPCNLAHDPNASINRGRWYVAAPCAGIQPEFAALHFLRRTGFGANVRNVLVYNCAMLAILAAFAGANIVWWIVITRLGSLATWFAFDWILHHPDLYSRPAPIPMPRLVQWLWIAMFSRANLNAFRFHALHHTYPGVADLQLPALASFLAERGMTPPAPDWRAEIAA
;
A
#
# COMPACT_ATOMS: atom_id res chain seq x y z
N MET A 1 -7.03 28.84 9.78
CA MET A 1 -8.05 28.03 9.07
C MET A 1 -8.06 26.55 9.48
N GLY A 2 -6.99 25.98 10.00
CA GLY A 2 -6.83 24.53 10.13
C GLY A 2 -7.67 23.79 11.18
N ILE A 3 -7.74 24.29 12.43
CA ILE A 3 -8.27 23.47 13.56
C ILE A 3 -9.79 23.27 13.49
N ALA A 4 -10.56 24.31 13.15
CA ALA A 4 -12.02 24.21 13.08
C ALA A 4 -12.48 23.33 11.92
N LEU A 5 -11.84 23.42 10.76
CA LEU A 5 -12.11 22.57 9.60
C LEU A 5 -11.72 21.12 9.85
N GLY A 6 -10.54 20.89 10.43
CA GLY A 6 -10.10 19.53 10.79
C GLY A 6 -11.09 18.84 11.72
N LYS A 7 -11.62 19.55 12.73
CA LYS A 7 -12.68 19.02 13.62
C LYS A 7 -13.96 18.69 12.87
N GLN A 8 -14.40 19.55 11.92
CA GLN A 8 -15.59 19.28 11.11
C GLN A 8 -15.43 18.05 10.23
N ILE A 9 -14.26 17.88 9.59
CA ILE A 9 -13.96 16.72 8.75
C ILE A 9 -13.96 15.45 9.60
N VAL A 10 -13.27 15.44 10.74
CA VAL A 10 -13.22 14.28 11.64
C VAL A 10 -14.60 13.92 12.21
N ALA A 11 -15.49 14.91 12.41
CA ALA A 11 -16.86 14.67 12.90
C ALA A 11 -17.80 14.16 11.80
N ARG A 12 -17.51 14.44 10.54
CA ARG A 12 -18.42 14.15 9.41
C ARG A 12 -18.04 12.91 8.63
N PHE A 13 -16.76 12.58 8.57
CA PHE A 13 -16.25 11.47 7.75
C PHE A 13 -15.66 10.37 8.61
N ASP A 14 -16.02 9.12 8.27
CA ASP A 14 -15.51 7.94 8.96
C ASP A 14 -14.07 7.69 8.60
N ARG A 15 -13.37 7.00 9.49
CA ARG A 15 -12.06 6.41 9.23
C ARG A 15 -12.21 5.02 8.63
N GLU A 16 -11.11 4.50 8.08
CA GLU A 16 -11.07 3.11 7.63
C GLU A 16 -11.34 2.14 8.79
N ASP A 17 -12.08 1.06 8.47
CA ASP A 17 -12.37 -0.02 9.40
C ASP A 17 -11.25 -1.07 9.35
N GLU A 18 -10.44 -1.13 10.42
CA GLU A 18 -9.33 -2.08 10.55
C GLU A 18 -9.79 -3.53 10.39
N LEU A 19 -10.96 -3.90 10.92
CA LEU A 19 -11.46 -5.29 10.84
C LEU A 19 -11.83 -5.67 9.41
N ARG A 20 -12.46 -4.76 8.67
CA ARG A 20 -12.78 -4.94 7.25
C ARG A 20 -11.49 -5.10 6.42
N CYS A 21 -10.51 -4.23 6.64
CA CYS A 21 -9.21 -4.32 5.96
C CYS A 21 -8.51 -5.64 6.28
N TYR A 22 -8.50 -6.05 7.55
CA TYR A 22 -7.95 -7.33 7.98
C TYR A 22 -8.66 -8.52 7.32
N ALA A 23 -9.99 -8.56 7.30
CA ALA A 23 -10.75 -9.64 6.66
C ALA A 23 -10.48 -9.70 5.15
N THR A 24 -10.37 -8.53 4.49
CA THR A 24 -10.03 -8.45 3.07
C THR A 24 -8.61 -8.95 2.81
N ALA A 25 -7.62 -8.54 3.61
CA ALA A 25 -6.25 -9.02 3.49
C ALA A 25 -6.16 -10.53 3.73
N LEU A 26 -6.85 -11.05 4.74
CA LEU A 26 -6.88 -12.48 5.07
C LEU A 26 -7.45 -13.31 3.91
N SER A 27 -8.58 -12.86 3.34
CA SER A 27 -9.20 -13.57 2.20
C SER A 27 -8.32 -13.55 0.95
N ALA A 28 -7.70 -12.42 0.64
CA ALA A 28 -6.82 -12.28 -0.51
C ALA A 28 -5.52 -13.09 -0.34
N HIS A 29 -4.93 -13.08 0.86
CA HIS A 29 -3.76 -13.88 1.17
C HIS A 29 -4.08 -15.38 1.14
N GLY A 30 -5.20 -15.79 1.73
CA GLY A 30 -5.68 -17.17 1.67
C GLY A 30 -5.89 -17.66 0.23
N LEU A 31 -6.48 -16.81 -0.62
CA LEU A 31 -6.63 -17.10 -2.04
C LEU A 31 -5.27 -17.29 -2.72
N LEU A 32 -4.30 -16.41 -2.45
CA LEU A 32 -2.95 -16.53 -3.03
C LEU A 32 -2.27 -17.84 -2.61
N LEU A 33 -2.39 -18.25 -1.34
CA LEU A 33 -1.86 -19.53 -0.85
C LEU A 33 -2.55 -20.74 -1.50
N VAL A 34 -3.86 -20.70 -1.67
CA VAL A 34 -4.62 -21.76 -2.37
C VAL A 34 -4.18 -21.88 -3.82
N LEU A 35 -4.09 -20.75 -4.54
CA LEU A 35 -3.60 -20.74 -5.93
C LEU A 35 -2.19 -21.30 -6.04
N PHE A 36 -1.31 -20.95 -5.09
CA PHE A 36 0.05 -21.47 -5.05
C PHE A 36 0.10 -22.97 -4.75
N ALA A 37 -0.73 -23.46 -3.84
CA ALA A 37 -0.85 -24.89 -3.57
C ALA A 37 -1.35 -25.67 -4.79
N LEU A 38 -2.35 -25.14 -5.52
CA LEU A 38 -2.84 -25.73 -6.77
C LEU A 38 -1.75 -25.76 -7.86
N LEU A 39 -0.94 -24.70 -7.96
CA LEU A 39 0.22 -24.69 -8.85
C LEU A 39 1.23 -25.79 -8.48
N CYS A 40 1.59 -25.90 -7.20
CA CYS A 40 2.52 -26.92 -6.71
C CYS A 40 2.01 -28.35 -6.92
N ALA A 41 0.70 -28.55 -6.85
CA ALA A 41 0.05 -29.83 -7.15
C ALA A 41 -0.08 -30.12 -8.65
N GLY A 42 0.34 -29.22 -9.54
CA GLY A 42 0.19 -29.35 -10.99
C GLY A 42 -1.24 -29.18 -11.51
N LEU A 43 -2.15 -28.69 -10.68
CA LEU A 43 -3.57 -28.48 -11.00
C LEU A 43 -3.85 -27.09 -11.60
N LEU A 44 -2.90 -26.16 -11.51
CA LEU A 44 -3.01 -24.81 -12.03
C LEU A 44 -1.80 -24.47 -12.90
N PRO A 45 -1.99 -24.07 -14.17
CA PRO A 45 -0.89 -23.64 -15.02
C PRO A 45 -0.20 -22.38 -14.47
N PRO A 46 1.15 -22.22 -14.62
CA PRO A 46 1.87 -21.05 -14.13
C PRO A 46 1.32 -19.70 -14.62
N ALA A 47 0.93 -19.61 -15.89
CA ALA A 47 0.36 -18.38 -16.45
C ALA A 47 -0.95 -17.97 -15.75
N LEU A 48 -1.82 -18.95 -15.44
CA LEU A 48 -3.06 -18.68 -14.72
C LEU A 48 -2.80 -18.36 -13.25
N PHE A 49 -1.82 -19.01 -12.61
CA PHE A 49 -1.35 -18.63 -11.29
C PHE A 49 -0.87 -17.19 -11.25
N LEU A 50 -0.02 -16.78 -12.20
CA LEU A 50 0.47 -15.41 -12.26
C LEU A 50 -0.66 -14.40 -12.44
N LEU A 51 -1.62 -14.69 -13.31
CA LEU A 51 -2.77 -13.80 -13.55
C LEU A 51 -3.64 -13.66 -12.30
N LEU A 52 -4.12 -14.75 -11.73
CA LEU A 52 -5.03 -14.72 -10.57
C LEU A 52 -4.30 -14.30 -9.29
N GLY A 53 -3.06 -14.77 -9.11
CA GLY A 53 -2.21 -14.41 -7.99
C GLY A 53 -1.85 -12.92 -7.96
N PHE A 54 -1.67 -12.31 -9.14
CA PHE A 54 -1.43 -10.87 -9.26
C PHE A 54 -2.59 -10.05 -8.66
N PHE A 55 -3.83 -10.41 -8.98
CA PHE A 55 -5.00 -9.73 -8.39
C PHE A 55 -5.13 -9.98 -6.89
N ALA A 56 -4.90 -11.21 -6.45
CA ALA A 56 -4.92 -11.54 -5.03
C ALA A 56 -3.84 -10.75 -4.26
N TYR A 57 -2.63 -10.66 -4.81
CA TYR A 57 -1.54 -9.87 -4.23
C TYR A 57 -1.90 -8.39 -4.09
N ILE A 58 -2.34 -7.76 -5.18
CA ILE A 58 -2.68 -6.32 -5.16
C ILE A 58 -3.83 -6.06 -4.19
N ARG A 59 -4.84 -6.92 -4.15
CA ARG A 59 -5.95 -6.80 -3.22
C ARG A 59 -5.51 -6.92 -1.76
N ASN A 60 -4.58 -7.81 -1.47
CA ASN A 60 -3.96 -7.93 -0.15
C ASN A 60 -3.18 -6.66 0.21
N PHE A 61 -2.31 -6.18 -0.69
CA PHE A 61 -1.54 -4.96 -0.49
C PHE A 61 -2.43 -3.74 -0.23
N ASN A 62 -3.49 -3.56 -1.02
CA ASN A 62 -4.44 -2.45 -0.84
C ASN A 62 -5.13 -2.50 0.53
N ALA A 63 -5.53 -3.69 0.98
CA ALA A 63 -6.13 -3.84 2.30
C ALA A 63 -5.15 -3.52 3.44
N LEU A 64 -3.86 -3.85 3.29
CA LEU A 64 -2.80 -3.45 4.23
C LEU A 64 -2.59 -1.93 4.21
N HIS A 65 -2.57 -1.32 3.03
CA HIS A 65 -2.45 0.12 2.86
C HIS A 65 -3.63 0.86 3.52
N GLU A 66 -4.89 0.52 3.18
CA GLU A 66 -6.09 1.07 3.81
C GLU A 66 -6.07 0.87 5.34
N GLY A 67 -5.72 -0.34 5.80
CA GLY A 67 -5.59 -0.66 7.22
C GLY A 67 -4.55 0.17 7.97
N SER A 68 -3.51 0.68 7.28
CA SER A 68 -2.50 1.54 7.88
C SER A 68 -3.03 2.91 8.30
N HIS A 69 -4.13 3.37 7.69
CA HIS A 69 -4.88 4.59 8.01
C HIS A 69 -6.01 4.36 9.02
N ALA A 70 -6.39 3.11 9.26
CA ALA A 70 -7.48 2.78 10.13
C ALA A 70 -7.23 3.32 11.56
N ARG A 71 -8.31 3.74 12.21
CA ARG A 71 -8.26 4.02 13.64
C ARG A 71 -7.80 2.74 14.35
N ARG A 72 -6.83 2.88 15.25
CA ARG A 72 -6.42 1.77 16.10
C ARG A 72 -7.67 1.19 16.76
N ALA A 73 -8.18 0.08 16.23
CA ALA A 73 -9.21 -0.65 16.93
C ALA A 73 -8.59 -1.16 18.24
N GLU A 74 -9.37 -1.19 19.29
CA GLU A 74 -9.06 -1.91 20.53
C GLU A 74 -8.94 -3.41 20.16
N GLY A 75 -7.85 -3.80 19.57
CA GLY A 75 -7.68 -5.09 18.95
C GLY A 75 -6.49 -5.85 19.50
N SER A 76 -6.61 -7.17 19.48
CA SER A 76 -5.56 -8.10 19.90
C SER A 76 -4.22 -7.76 19.21
N PRO A 77 -3.10 -7.61 19.96
CA PRO A 77 -1.77 -7.48 19.39
C PRO A 77 -1.43 -8.59 18.38
N LEU A 78 -1.96 -9.80 18.61
CA LEU A 78 -1.82 -10.96 17.72
C LEU A 78 -2.46 -10.72 16.35
N ARG A 79 -3.65 -10.07 16.28
CA ARG A 79 -4.29 -9.74 15.00
C ARG A 79 -3.43 -8.76 14.19
N ARG A 80 -2.85 -7.75 14.83
CA ARG A 80 -1.97 -6.77 14.14
C ARG A 80 -0.67 -7.40 13.67
N PHE A 81 -0.09 -8.27 14.49
CA PHE A 81 1.06 -9.07 14.08
C PHE A 81 0.71 -9.91 12.85
N HIS A 82 -0.38 -10.68 12.90
CA HIS A 82 -0.82 -11.51 11.80
C HIS A 82 -1.16 -10.67 10.54
N PHE A 83 -1.77 -9.49 10.70
CA PHE A 83 -2.07 -8.60 9.60
C PHE A 83 -0.80 -8.21 8.82
N GLY A 84 0.29 -7.90 9.52
CA GLY A 84 1.57 -7.60 8.88
C GLY A 84 2.24 -8.81 8.24
N MET A 85 1.95 -10.02 8.71
CA MET A 85 2.56 -11.25 8.23
C MET A 85 1.87 -11.86 7.01
N MET A 86 0.75 -11.29 6.54
CA MET A 86 0.00 -11.86 5.42
C MET A 86 0.68 -11.72 4.07
N ILE A 87 1.71 -10.87 3.95
CA ILE A 87 2.50 -10.74 2.73
C ILE A 87 3.95 -11.09 3.04
N VAL A 88 4.37 -12.29 2.68
CA VAL A 88 5.77 -12.70 2.80
C VAL A 88 6.45 -12.57 1.46
N HIS A 89 7.17 -11.47 1.26
CA HIS A 89 7.90 -11.19 0.02
C HIS A 89 9.37 -11.57 0.14
N SER A 90 9.96 -11.22 1.26
CA SER A 90 11.37 -11.42 1.52
C SER A 90 11.62 -11.48 3.02
N PRO A 91 12.81 -11.94 3.44
CA PRO A 91 13.21 -11.89 4.85
C PRO A 91 13.13 -10.47 5.46
N LEU A 92 13.32 -9.44 4.65
CA LEU A 92 13.31 -8.04 5.09
C LEU A 92 11.91 -7.39 5.05
N GLN A 93 10.84 -8.13 4.74
CA GLN A 93 9.49 -7.60 4.79
C GLN A 93 9.17 -7.04 6.17
N LEU A 94 8.67 -5.81 6.22
CA LEU A 94 8.23 -5.15 7.45
C LEU A 94 6.94 -5.76 7.99
N GLY A 95 6.79 -5.76 9.32
CA GLY A 95 5.51 -6.00 9.97
C GLY A 95 4.53 -4.84 9.76
N PHE A 96 3.28 -5.05 10.16
CA PHE A 96 2.22 -4.04 9.96
C PHE A 96 2.50 -2.72 10.71
N HIS A 97 3.09 -2.80 11.90
CA HIS A 97 3.42 -1.60 12.68
C HIS A 97 4.49 -0.76 11.99
N GLU A 98 5.53 -1.39 11.50
CA GLU A 98 6.64 -0.75 10.81
C GLU A 98 6.20 -0.19 9.46
N LEU A 99 5.40 -0.98 8.71
CA LEU A 99 4.77 -0.54 7.45
C LEU A 99 3.93 0.72 7.67
N ALA A 100 3.02 0.70 8.64
CA ALA A 100 2.17 1.84 8.96
C ALA A 100 2.96 3.05 9.47
N SER A 101 4.10 2.84 10.15
CA SER A 101 5.01 3.92 10.56
C SER A 101 5.67 4.58 9.35
N ASN A 102 6.20 3.78 8.42
CA ASN A 102 6.80 4.27 7.19
C ASN A 102 5.77 4.99 6.32
N HIS A 103 4.56 4.44 6.21
CA HIS A 103 3.49 5.03 5.42
C HIS A 103 3.04 6.39 5.97
N ARG A 104 2.98 6.56 7.29
CA ARG A 104 2.74 7.89 7.89
C ARG A 104 3.85 8.90 7.60
N LEU A 105 5.10 8.46 7.50
CA LEU A 105 6.20 9.34 7.09
C LEU A 105 6.08 9.75 5.62
N HIS A 106 5.72 8.79 4.76
CA HIS A 106 5.44 9.08 3.36
C HIS A 106 4.34 10.15 3.23
N HIS A 107 3.24 10.04 3.97
CA HIS A 107 2.19 11.07 3.99
C HIS A 107 2.64 12.42 4.55
N ALA A 108 3.50 12.42 5.56
CA ALA A 108 3.98 13.65 6.20
C ALA A 108 5.04 14.37 5.35
N PHE A 109 5.84 13.62 4.59
CA PHE A 109 7.00 14.14 3.85
C PHE A 109 7.10 13.50 2.47
N PRO A 110 6.06 13.54 1.62
CA PRO A 110 6.07 12.86 0.33
C PRO A 110 7.21 13.37 -0.55
N CYS A 111 7.92 12.46 -1.19
CA CYS A 111 9.08 12.72 -2.06
C CYS A 111 10.33 13.29 -1.36
N ASN A 112 10.36 13.44 -0.05
CA ASN A 112 11.53 13.91 0.68
C ASN A 112 12.56 12.78 0.88
N LEU A 113 13.77 12.93 0.33
CA LEU A 113 14.80 11.87 0.37
C LEU A 113 15.26 11.49 1.78
N ALA A 114 15.16 12.39 2.75
CA ALA A 114 15.61 12.14 4.12
C ALA A 114 14.53 11.40 4.95
N HIS A 115 13.25 11.61 4.64
CA HIS A 115 12.15 11.19 5.49
C HIS A 115 11.19 10.21 4.83
N ASP A 116 10.96 10.33 3.51
CA ASP A 116 10.06 9.45 2.77
C ASP A 116 10.77 8.15 2.38
N PRO A 117 10.31 6.98 2.89
CA PRO A 117 10.88 5.69 2.50
C PRO A 117 10.72 5.36 1.01
N ASN A 118 9.81 6.04 0.31
CA ASN A 118 9.48 5.81 -1.10
C ASN A 118 10.13 6.84 -2.04
N ALA A 119 10.87 7.82 -1.52
CA ALA A 119 11.44 8.92 -2.31
C ALA A 119 12.34 8.46 -3.46
N SER A 120 13.01 7.32 -3.34
CA SER A 120 13.83 6.74 -4.40
C SER A 120 13.02 6.34 -5.64
N ILE A 121 11.76 5.93 -5.46
CA ILE A 121 10.83 5.62 -6.54
C ILE A 121 10.27 6.92 -7.11
N ASN A 122 9.76 7.79 -6.25
CA ASN A 122 9.02 9.00 -6.62
C ASN A 122 9.85 9.98 -7.46
N ARG A 123 11.16 10.05 -7.24
CA ARG A 123 12.09 10.99 -7.91
C ARG A 123 12.85 10.39 -9.08
N GLY A 124 12.80 9.08 -9.25
CA GLY A 124 13.52 8.39 -10.33
C GLY A 124 12.87 8.54 -11.69
N ARG A 125 13.68 8.42 -12.76
CA ARG A 125 13.11 8.18 -14.09
C ARG A 125 12.42 6.81 -14.08
N TRP A 126 11.38 6.61 -14.91
CA TRP A 126 10.56 5.39 -14.89
C TRP A 126 11.40 4.10 -14.97
N TYR A 127 12.49 4.07 -15.73
CA TYR A 127 13.37 2.90 -15.89
C TYR A 127 14.26 2.62 -14.67
N VAL A 128 14.37 3.60 -13.74
CA VAL A 128 15.00 3.43 -12.43
C VAL A 128 13.93 3.11 -11.38
N ALA A 129 12.83 3.83 -11.43
CA ALA A 129 11.72 3.66 -10.49
C ALA A 129 11.09 2.24 -10.56
N ALA A 130 10.94 1.68 -11.76
CA ALA A 130 10.33 0.36 -11.93
C ALA A 130 11.11 -0.77 -11.23
N PRO A 131 12.43 -0.96 -11.45
CA PRO A 131 13.18 -1.98 -10.69
C PRO A 131 13.20 -1.68 -9.18
N CYS A 132 13.31 -0.40 -8.77
CA CYS A 132 13.22 -0.02 -7.36
C CYS A 132 11.86 -0.41 -6.74
N ALA A 133 10.76 -0.22 -7.46
CA ALA A 133 9.43 -0.62 -7.02
C ALA A 133 9.32 -2.15 -6.79
N GLY A 134 10.00 -2.95 -7.60
CA GLY A 134 10.04 -4.41 -7.42
C GLY A 134 10.71 -4.87 -6.12
N ILE A 135 11.63 -4.06 -5.56
CA ILE A 135 12.37 -4.33 -4.32
C ILE A 135 12.06 -3.31 -3.21
N GLN A 136 10.97 -2.57 -3.34
CA GLN A 136 10.56 -1.54 -2.36
C GLN A 136 10.39 -2.08 -0.94
N PRO A 137 9.86 -3.29 -0.68
CA PRO A 137 9.78 -3.82 0.67
C PRO A 137 11.12 -3.84 1.40
N GLU A 138 12.21 -4.16 0.70
CA GLU A 138 13.57 -4.16 1.24
C GLU A 138 14.09 -2.74 1.51
N PHE A 139 13.84 -1.80 0.60
CA PHE A 139 14.20 -0.40 0.82
C PHE A 139 13.45 0.21 1.99
N ALA A 140 12.15 -0.05 2.09
CA ALA A 140 11.33 0.40 3.22
C ALA A 140 11.84 -0.16 4.55
N ALA A 141 12.25 -1.44 4.58
CA ALA A 141 12.83 -2.07 5.75
C ALA A 141 14.18 -1.44 6.13
N LEU A 142 15.05 -1.24 5.16
CA LEU A 142 16.37 -0.60 5.40
C LEU A 142 16.20 0.85 5.89
N HIS A 143 15.27 1.61 5.31
CA HIS A 143 14.95 2.96 5.77
C HIS A 143 14.46 2.95 7.23
N PHE A 144 13.54 2.04 7.56
CA PHE A 144 13.05 1.87 8.92
C PHE A 144 14.17 1.54 9.90
N LEU A 145 15.02 0.55 9.57
CA LEU A 145 16.14 0.11 10.41
C LEU A 145 17.18 1.20 10.64
N ARG A 146 17.50 2.00 9.63
CA ARG A 146 18.44 3.15 9.77
C ARG A 146 17.91 4.19 10.75
N ARG A 147 16.59 4.37 10.81
CA ARG A 147 15.95 5.38 11.66
C ARG A 147 15.71 4.89 13.09
N THR A 148 15.31 3.64 13.27
CA THR A 148 14.85 3.11 14.57
C THR A 148 15.78 2.10 15.20
N GLY A 149 16.74 1.57 14.43
CA GLY A 149 17.62 0.48 14.87
C GLY A 149 16.94 -0.89 14.83
N PHE A 150 17.67 -1.90 15.25
CA PHE A 150 17.26 -3.30 15.25
C PHE A 150 16.64 -3.70 16.59
N GLY A 151 15.34 -3.49 16.74
CA GLY A 151 14.58 -3.84 17.94
C GLY A 151 14.04 -5.28 17.94
N ALA A 152 13.52 -5.71 19.10
CA ALA A 152 12.95 -7.05 19.27
C ALA A 152 11.81 -7.35 18.29
N ASN A 153 10.97 -6.37 18.01
CA ASN A 153 9.84 -6.51 17.07
C ASN A 153 10.32 -6.84 15.66
N VAL A 154 11.29 -6.07 15.17
CA VAL A 154 11.90 -6.30 13.84
C VAL A 154 12.55 -7.68 13.78
N ARG A 155 13.29 -8.09 14.81
CA ARG A 155 13.87 -9.42 14.90
C ARG A 155 12.82 -10.52 14.78
N ASN A 156 11.69 -10.41 15.50
CA ASN A 156 10.62 -11.40 15.47
C ASN A 156 9.98 -11.49 14.09
N VAL A 157 9.78 -10.34 13.41
CA VAL A 157 9.28 -10.28 12.04
C VAL A 157 10.25 -10.97 11.07
N LEU A 158 11.54 -10.69 11.18
CA LEU A 158 12.56 -11.35 10.33
C LEU A 158 12.61 -12.86 10.53
N VAL A 159 12.61 -13.34 11.78
CA VAL A 159 12.57 -14.77 12.10
C VAL A 159 11.34 -15.42 11.50
N TYR A 160 10.16 -14.79 11.66
CA TYR A 160 8.92 -15.29 11.05
C TYR A 160 9.01 -15.35 9.53
N ASN A 161 9.47 -14.30 8.86
CA ASN A 161 9.58 -14.25 7.41
C ASN A 161 10.54 -15.31 6.88
N CYS A 162 11.70 -15.48 7.51
CA CYS A 162 12.64 -16.53 7.15
C CYS A 162 12.04 -17.93 7.31
N ALA A 163 11.34 -18.18 8.42
CA ALA A 163 10.69 -19.46 8.69
C ALA A 163 9.59 -19.74 7.64
N MET A 164 8.71 -18.74 7.35
CA MET A 164 7.66 -18.89 6.36
C MET A 164 8.20 -19.14 4.95
N LEU A 165 9.25 -18.41 4.53
CA LEU A 165 9.89 -18.63 3.24
C LEU A 165 10.56 -20.01 3.16
N ALA A 166 11.18 -20.47 4.25
CA ALA A 166 11.77 -21.81 4.32
C ALA A 166 10.69 -22.91 4.20
N ILE A 167 9.56 -22.74 4.89
CA ILE A 167 8.41 -23.66 4.82
C ILE A 167 7.83 -23.67 3.39
N LEU A 168 7.61 -22.49 2.80
CA LEU A 168 7.11 -22.39 1.42
C LEU A 168 8.09 -23.03 0.43
N ALA A 169 9.39 -22.80 0.58
CA ALA A 169 10.41 -23.40 -0.29
C ALA A 169 10.47 -24.92 -0.14
N ALA A 170 10.41 -25.44 1.09
CA ALA A 170 10.38 -26.87 1.37
C ALA A 170 9.13 -27.55 0.77
N PHE A 171 7.97 -26.89 0.86
CA PHE A 171 6.72 -27.39 0.28
C PHE A 171 6.72 -27.34 -1.25
N ALA A 172 7.17 -26.22 -1.83
CA ALA A 172 7.04 -25.93 -3.25
C ALA A 172 8.16 -26.48 -4.12
N GLY A 173 9.32 -26.80 -3.53
CA GLY A 173 10.52 -27.17 -4.30
C GLY A 173 10.85 -26.10 -5.35
N ALA A 174 11.04 -26.49 -6.60
CA ALA A 174 11.34 -25.57 -7.70
C ALA A 174 10.21 -24.55 -7.97
N ASN A 175 8.96 -24.83 -7.59
CA ASN A 175 7.83 -23.92 -7.79
C ASN A 175 7.92 -22.65 -6.92
N ILE A 176 8.82 -22.58 -5.93
CA ILE A 176 9.06 -21.36 -5.14
C ILE A 176 9.41 -20.16 -6.04
N VAL A 177 9.98 -20.40 -7.23
CA VAL A 177 10.28 -19.33 -8.19
C VAL A 177 9.03 -18.55 -8.58
N TRP A 178 7.87 -19.19 -8.71
CA TRP A 178 6.62 -18.54 -9.06
C TRP A 178 6.08 -17.67 -7.94
N TRP A 179 6.30 -18.07 -6.67
CA TRP A 179 6.01 -17.21 -5.52
C TRP A 179 6.86 -15.93 -5.53
N ILE A 180 8.16 -16.08 -5.82
CA ILE A 180 9.06 -14.93 -5.92
C ILE A 180 8.63 -14.03 -7.08
N VAL A 181 8.34 -14.61 -8.24
CA VAL A 181 7.91 -13.82 -9.42
C VAL A 181 6.64 -13.05 -9.12
N ILE A 182 5.59 -13.68 -8.57
CA ILE A 182 4.32 -12.99 -8.32
C ILE A 182 4.45 -11.89 -7.27
N THR A 183 5.22 -12.09 -6.22
CA THR A 183 5.43 -11.09 -5.19
C THR A 183 6.24 -9.89 -5.72
N ARG A 184 7.22 -10.12 -6.60
CA ARG A 184 7.98 -9.04 -7.25
C ARG A 184 7.17 -8.29 -8.29
N LEU A 185 6.39 -8.97 -9.11
CA LEU A 185 5.48 -8.33 -10.06
C LEU A 185 4.40 -7.51 -9.36
N GLY A 186 3.82 -8.05 -8.29
CA GLY A 186 2.85 -7.33 -7.48
C GLY A 186 3.45 -6.11 -6.79
N SER A 187 4.65 -6.23 -6.21
CA SER A 187 5.38 -5.10 -5.62
C SER A 187 5.66 -4.03 -6.68
N LEU A 188 6.22 -4.42 -7.83
CA LEU A 188 6.48 -3.51 -8.94
C LEU A 188 5.20 -2.76 -9.35
N ALA A 189 4.10 -3.47 -9.57
CA ALA A 189 2.87 -2.85 -10.03
C ALA A 189 2.27 -1.89 -9.00
N THR A 190 2.24 -2.30 -7.72
CA THR A 190 1.66 -1.46 -6.65
C THR A 190 2.48 -0.22 -6.37
N TRP A 191 3.77 -0.37 -6.11
CA TRP A 191 4.64 0.76 -5.78
C TRP A 191 4.86 1.68 -6.97
N PHE A 192 4.99 1.14 -8.20
CA PHE A 192 5.10 1.97 -9.39
C PHE A 192 3.83 2.78 -9.64
N ALA A 193 2.65 2.17 -9.50
CA ALA A 193 1.39 2.87 -9.71
C ALA A 193 1.12 3.92 -8.61
N PHE A 194 1.26 3.56 -7.34
CA PHE A 194 0.91 4.42 -6.23
C PHE A 194 1.99 5.45 -5.88
N ASP A 195 3.26 5.12 -6.06
CA ASP A 195 4.33 6.05 -5.77
C ASP A 195 4.78 6.83 -7.02
N TRP A 196 5.25 6.14 -8.06
CA TRP A 196 5.82 6.86 -9.19
C TRP A 196 4.77 7.62 -10.02
N ILE A 197 3.65 6.95 -10.39
CA ILE A 197 2.63 7.59 -11.23
C ILE A 197 1.91 8.68 -10.45
N LEU A 198 1.42 8.38 -9.25
CA LEU A 198 0.57 9.30 -8.50
C LEU A 198 1.33 10.50 -7.90
N HIS A 199 2.64 10.34 -7.65
CA HIS A 199 3.48 11.45 -7.19
C HIS A 199 4.17 12.19 -8.34
N HIS A 200 3.84 11.85 -9.60
CA HIS A 200 4.30 12.64 -10.74
C HIS A 200 3.75 14.07 -10.61
N PRO A 201 4.57 15.12 -10.84
CA PRO A 201 4.21 16.52 -10.66
C PRO A 201 2.85 16.91 -11.25
N ASP A 202 2.58 16.44 -12.46
CA ASP A 202 1.38 16.80 -13.21
C ASP A 202 0.10 16.15 -12.67
N LEU A 203 0.21 15.06 -11.89
CA LEU A 203 -0.92 14.33 -11.32
C LEU A 203 -1.14 14.68 -9.85
N TYR A 204 -0.07 14.77 -9.08
CA TYR A 204 -0.14 14.99 -7.64
C TYR A 204 -0.65 16.39 -7.26
N SER A 205 -0.30 17.41 -8.05
CA SER A 205 -0.74 18.79 -7.83
C SER A 205 -2.20 19.07 -8.22
N ARG A 206 -2.92 18.08 -8.76
CA ARG A 206 -4.31 18.27 -9.18
C ARG A 206 -5.28 18.17 -8.01
N PRO A 207 -6.05 19.23 -7.69
CA PRO A 207 -7.11 19.16 -6.69
C PRO A 207 -8.34 18.36 -7.15
N ALA A 208 -8.47 18.16 -8.45
CA ALA A 208 -9.57 17.43 -9.08
C ALA A 208 -9.24 15.93 -9.16
N PRO A 209 -10.26 15.04 -9.18
CA PRO A 209 -10.01 13.63 -9.37
C PRO A 209 -9.31 13.36 -10.69
N ILE A 210 -8.31 12.45 -10.68
CA ILE A 210 -7.62 12.02 -11.89
C ILE A 210 -8.66 11.47 -12.88
N PRO A 211 -8.75 12.01 -14.11
CA PRO A 211 -9.70 11.56 -15.09
C PRO A 211 -9.39 10.13 -15.52
N MET A 212 -10.42 9.29 -15.57
CA MET A 212 -10.27 7.89 -15.97
C MET A 212 -11.52 7.46 -16.76
N PRO A 213 -11.37 6.79 -17.93
CA PRO A 213 -12.47 6.27 -18.70
C PRO A 213 -13.37 5.34 -17.88
N ARG A 214 -14.68 5.37 -18.11
CA ARG A 214 -15.65 4.57 -17.32
C ARG A 214 -15.35 3.07 -17.33
N LEU A 215 -14.95 2.52 -18.48
CA LEU A 215 -14.57 1.12 -18.61
C LEU A 215 -13.37 0.78 -17.69
N VAL A 216 -12.36 1.66 -17.68
CA VAL A 216 -11.18 1.47 -16.82
C VAL A 216 -11.57 1.55 -15.35
N GLN A 217 -12.44 2.48 -14.94
CA GLN A 217 -12.94 2.55 -13.57
C GLN A 217 -13.69 1.27 -13.18
N TRP A 218 -14.54 0.75 -14.06
CA TRP A 218 -15.28 -0.49 -13.80
C TRP A 218 -14.34 -1.69 -13.63
N LEU A 219 -13.38 -1.86 -14.54
CA LEU A 219 -12.35 -2.89 -14.44
C LEU A 219 -11.53 -2.75 -13.15
N TRP A 220 -11.15 -1.52 -12.81
CA TRP A 220 -10.42 -1.24 -11.57
C TRP A 220 -11.19 -1.64 -10.32
N ILE A 221 -12.49 -1.31 -10.26
CA ILE A 221 -13.35 -1.68 -9.13
C ILE A 221 -13.48 -3.21 -9.04
N ALA A 222 -13.66 -3.88 -10.16
CA ALA A 222 -13.77 -5.34 -10.20
C ALA A 222 -12.49 -6.03 -9.71
N MET A 223 -11.32 -5.50 -10.09
CA MET A 223 -10.02 -6.07 -9.76
C MET A 223 -9.54 -5.70 -8.34
N PHE A 224 -9.69 -4.44 -7.94
CA PHE A 224 -9.03 -3.92 -6.75
C PHE A 224 -9.98 -3.46 -5.64
N SER A 225 -10.93 -2.67 -5.90
CA SER A 225 -12.06 -2.19 -5.09
C SER A 225 -12.43 -0.75 -5.47
N ARG A 226 -13.59 -0.29 -4.99
CA ARG A 226 -13.98 1.11 -5.11
C ARG A 226 -13.15 2.03 -4.20
N ALA A 227 -12.77 1.57 -3.02
CA ALA A 227 -11.93 2.34 -2.11
C ALA A 227 -10.58 2.63 -2.77
N ASN A 228 -9.93 1.60 -3.31
CA ASN A 228 -8.67 1.75 -4.01
C ASN A 228 -8.77 2.67 -5.25
N LEU A 229 -9.84 2.58 -6.05
CA LEU A 229 -10.08 3.53 -7.14
C LEU A 229 -10.18 4.97 -6.65
N ASN A 230 -10.85 5.20 -5.52
CA ASN A 230 -10.97 6.54 -4.94
C ASN A 230 -9.63 7.04 -4.41
N ALA A 231 -8.86 6.22 -3.69
CA ALA A 231 -7.51 6.57 -3.24
C ALA A 231 -6.61 6.96 -4.42
N PHE A 232 -6.71 6.23 -5.53
CA PHE A 232 -5.99 6.55 -6.76
C PHE A 232 -6.44 7.89 -7.35
N ARG A 233 -7.75 8.06 -7.57
CA ARG A 233 -8.27 9.25 -8.26
C ARG A 233 -8.22 10.53 -7.44
N PHE A 234 -8.30 10.43 -6.13
CA PHE A 234 -8.28 11.54 -5.18
C PHE A 234 -7.01 11.54 -4.32
N HIS A 235 -5.88 11.15 -4.92
CA HIS A 235 -4.64 10.89 -4.20
C HIS A 235 -4.14 12.08 -3.37
N ALA A 236 -4.23 13.29 -3.92
CA ALA A 236 -3.89 14.51 -3.18
C ALA A 236 -4.78 14.71 -1.93
N LEU A 237 -6.09 14.38 -2.01
CA LEU A 237 -6.98 14.40 -0.84
C LEU A 237 -6.63 13.31 0.17
N HIS A 238 -6.31 12.11 -0.31
CA HIS A 238 -5.87 11.00 0.51
C HIS A 238 -4.63 11.39 1.33
N HIS A 239 -3.64 12.05 0.72
CA HIS A 239 -2.46 12.56 1.43
C HIS A 239 -2.80 13.68 2.43
N THR A 240 -3.68 14.62 2.03
CA THR A 240 -4.02 15.75 2.88
C THR A 240 -4.88 15.34 4.09
N TYR A 241 -5.75 14.33 3.91
CA TYR A 241 -6.70 13.86 4.93
C TYR A 241 -6.63 12.33 5.12
N PRO A 242 -5.49 11.79 5.51
CA PRO A 242 -5.28 10.34 5.60
C PRO A 242 -6.15 9.65 6.67
N GLY A 243 -6.85 10.42 7.49
CA GLY A 243 -7.81 9.90 8.46
C GLY A 243 -9.23 9.71 7.91
N VAL A 244 -9.50 10.08 6.66
CA VAL A 244 -10.79 9.89 6.00
C VAL A 244 -10.75 8.61 5.18
N ALA A 245 -11.76 7.75 5.32
CA ALA A 245 -11.85 6.52 4.57
C ALA A 245 -11.88 6.76 3.06
N ASP A 246 -11.15 5.98 2.29
CA ASP A 246 -11.01 6.12 0.84
C ASP A 246 -12.36 6.09 0.10
N LEU A 247 -13.34 5.33 0.62
CA LEU A 247 -14.70 5.33 0.09
C LEU A 247 -15.38 6.71 0.20
N GLN A 248 -14.98 7.56 1.12
CA GLN A 248 -15.58 8.87 1.39
C GLN A 248 -14.84 10.03 0.73
N LEU A 249 -13.70 9.81 0.08
CA LEU A 249 -12.93 10.86 -0.62
C LEU A 249 -13.74 11.65 -1.65
N PRO A 250 -14.64 11.05 -2.45
CA PRO A 250 -15.51 11.82 -3.35
C PRO A 250 -16.45 12.78 -2.61
N ALA A 251 -17.03 12.35 -1.48
CA ALA A 251 -17.90 13.18 -0.66
C ALA A 251 -17.12 14.29 0.04
N LEU A 252 -15.89 14.01 0.48
CA LEU A 252 -14.97 15.02 1.02
C LEU A 252 -14.63 16.07 -0.04
N ALA A 253 -14.36 15.66 -1.28
CA ALA A 253 -14.09 16.58 -2.38
C ALA A 253 -15.27 17.54 -2.61
N SER A 254 -16.51 17.02 -2.66
CA SER A 254 -17.72 17.82 -2.78
C SER A 254 -17.90 18.78 -1.61
N PHE A 255 -17.70 18.31 -0.37
CA PHE A 255 -17.78 19.10 0.84
C PHE A 255 -16.81 20.29 0.86
N LEU A 256 -15.59 20.10 0.36
CA LEU A 256 -14.59 21.15 0.24
C LEU A 256 -14.94 22.15 -0.87
N ALA A 257 -15.39 21.66 -2.03
CA ALA A 257 -15.79 22.49 -3.16
C ALA A 257 -16.96 23.41 -2.82
N GLU A 258 -18.00 22.92 -2.11
CA GLU A 258 -19.14 23.71 -1.61
C GLU A 258 -18.72 24.89 -0.72
N ARG A 259 -17.52 24.83 -0.12
CA ARG A 259 -16.97 25.87 0.74
C ARG A 259 -15.93 26.75 0.05
N GLY A 260 -15.78 26.60 -1.26
CA GLY A 260 -14.78 27.32 -2.04
C GLY A 260 -13.34 26.96 -1.64
N MET A 261 -13.16 25.76 -1.06
CA MET A 261 -11.87 25.31 -0.57
C MET A 261 -11.25 24.38 -1.59
N THR A 262 -10.17 24.81 -2.20
CA THR A 262 -9.30 23.90 -2.94
C THR A 262 -8.36 23.25 -1.93
N PRO A 263 -8.23 21.92 -1.87
CA PRO A 263 -7.19 21.28 -1.08
C PRO A 263 -5.84 21.90 -1.44
N PRO A 264 -5.00 22.26 -0.46
CA PRO A 264 -3.66 22.72 -0.78
C PRO A 264 -2.98 21.60 -1.57
N ALA A 265 -2.55 21.90 -2.79
CA ALA A 265 -1.61 21.04 -3.48
C ALA A 265 -0.34 21.04 -2.61
N PRO A 266 0.11 19.88 -2.11
CA PRO A 266 1.35 19.82 -1.35
C PRO A 266 2.47 20.38 -2.22
N ASP A 267 3.16 21.42 -1.73
CA ASP A 267 4.25 22.07 -2.47
C ASP A 267 5.55 21.27 -2.29
N TRP A 268 5.55 20.06 -2.85
CA TRP A 268 6.72 19.18 -2.85
C TRP A 268 7.88 19.73 -3.69
N ARG A 269 7.65 20.74 -4.59
CA ARG A 269 8.72 21.40 -5.36
C ARG A 269 9.63 22.23 -4.45
N ALA A 270 9.08 22.85 -3.40
CA ALA A 270 9.89 23.55 -2.41
C ALA A 270 10.82 22.59 -1.65
N GLU A 271 10.39 21.36 -1.42
CA GLU A 271 11.18 20.34 -0.73
C GLU A 271 12.22 19.63 -1.61
N ILE A 272 12.05 19.65 -2.94
CA ILE A 272 13.05 19.10 -3.88
C ILE A 272 14.24 20.07 -4.07
N ALA A 273 14.01 21.36 -3.87
CA ALA A 273 15.02 22.40 -4.04
C ALA A 273 15.91 22.62 -2.81
N ALA A 274 15.53 22.07 -1.65
CA ALA A 274 16.30 22.12 -0.41
C ALA A 274 17.12 20.83 -0.22
#